data_cada171a6d61aaaa94c4b8debf5923e1
#
_entry.id   cada171a6d61aaaa94c4b8debf5923e1
#
_cell.length_a   1.000
_cell.length_b   1.000
_cell.length_c   1.000
_cell.angle_alpha   90.00
_cell.angle_beta   90.00
_cell.angle_gamma   90.00
#
_symmetry.space_group_name_H-M   'P 1'
#
loop_
_entity.id
_entity.type
_entity.pdbx_description
1 polymer ?
#
loop_
_entity_poly.entity_id
_entity_poly.type
_entity_poly.pdbx_seq_one_letter_code
_entity_poly.pdbx_strand_id
1 'polypeptide(L)' 'KAIGPLNIQCIVNTNGDIKFIEINPRFGGGVPLTFEAGVDYGKILNDMILGKKIQPVIGEFEELIMLRFDDAVFVK' A
#
# COMPACT_ATOMS: atom_id res chain seq x y z
N LYS A 1 4.28 -11.70 -15.65
CA LYS A 1 3.16 -10.81 -15.29
C LYS A 1 2.86 -10.92 -13.79
N ALA A 2 2.90 -9.81 -13.09
CA ALA A 2 2.65 -9.78 -11.66
C ALA A 2 1.15 -9.66 -11.37
N ILE A 3 0.66 -10.49 -10.44
CA ILE A 3 -0.72 -10.46 -9.98
C ILE A 3 -0.69 -10.41 -8.45
N GLY A 4 -1.40 -9.46 -7.88
CA GLY A 4 -1.45 -9.28 -6.43
C GLY A 4 -0.77 -7.99 -5.96
N PRO A 5 -0.66 -7.81 -4.64
CA PRO A 5 -0.10 -6.58 -4.09
C PRO A 5 1.39 -6.48 -4.34
N LEU A 6 1.84 -5.28 -4.67
CA LEU A 6 3.25 -4.93 -4.82
C LEU A 6 3.54 -3.70 -3.98
N ASN A 7 4.67 -3.73 -3.30
CA ASN A 7 5.21 -2.55 -2.62
C ASN A 7 6.42 -2.07 -3.41
N ILE A 8 6.34 -0.86 -3.94
CA ILE A 8 7.41 -0.26 -4.74
C ILE A 8 7.95 0.93 -3.96
N GLN A 9 9.25 0.87 -3.62
CA GLN A 9 9.93 1.96 -2.94
C GLN A 9 10.67 2.82 -3.93
N CYS A 10 10.56 4.12 -3.76
CA CYS A 10 11.28 5.08 -4.59
C CYS A 10 11.67 6.31 -3.78
N ILE A 11 12.63 7.07 -4.32
CA ILE A 11 13.01 8.37 -3.79
C ILE A 11 12.72 9.41 -4.86
N VAL A 12 12.06 10.49 -4.46
CA VAL A 12 11.81 11.63 -5.33
C VAL A 12 12.68 12.78 -4.84
N ASN A 13 13.55 13.29 -5.70
CA ASN A 13 14.40 14.42 -5.34
C ASN A 13 13.69 15.76 -5.55
N THR A 14 14.34 16.87 -5.20
CA THR A 14 13.77 18.20 -5.31
C THR A 14 13.52 18.64 -6.75
N ASN A 15 14.16 18.00 -7.72
CA ASN A 15 13.96 18.28 -9.15
C ASN A 15 12.81 17.47 -9.74
N GLY A 16 12.19 16.59 -8.94
CA GLY A 16 11.11 15.73 -9.40
C GLY A 16 11.56 14.41 -10.02
N ASP A 17 12.88 14.13 -10.02
CA ASP A 17 13.39 12.85 -10.51
C ASP A 17 13.02 11.72 -9.54
N ILE A 18 12.60 10.60 -10.08
CA ILE A 18 12.21 9.42 -9.32
C ILE A 18 13.25 8.34 -9.50
N LYS A 19 13.75 7.81 -8.39
CA LYS A 19 14.67 6.67 -8.39
C LYS A 19 14.03 5.52 -7.63
N PHE A 20 13.88 4.39 -8.30
CA PHE A 20 13.32 3.18 -7.69
C PHE A 20 14.42 2.46 -6.91
N ILE A 21 14.07 1.99 -5.72
CA ILE A 21 15.01 1.30 -4.83
C ILE A 21 14.71 -0.19 -4.84
N GLU A 22 13.45 -0.56 -4.65
CA GLU A 22 13.09 -1.93 -4.35
C GLU A 22 11.64 -2.21 -4.74
N ILE A 23 11.37 -3.45 -5.14
CA ILE A 23 10.01 -3.93 -5.40
C ILE A 23 9.81 -5.20 -4.60
N ASN A 24 8.77 -5.23 -3.77
CA ASN A 24 8.42 -6.38 -2.96
C ASN A 24 7.00 -6.85 -3.30
N PRO A 25 6.80 -8.14 -3.63
CA PRO A 25 5.47 -8.67 -3.95
C PRO A 25 4.67 -8.95 -2.67
N ARG A 26 4.41 -7.92 -1.90
CA ARG A 26 3.67 -7.97 -0.64
C ARG A 26 3.16 -6.59 -0.28
N PHE A 27 2.28 -6.54 0.74
CA PHE A 27 1.90 -5.25 1.32
C PHE A 27 3.08 -4.62 2.05
N GLY A 28 3.16 -3.29 2.00
CA GLY A 28 4.16 -2.54 2.75
C GLY A 28 3.80 -2.40 4.22
N GLY A 29 4.80 -2.09 5.05
CA GLY A 29 4.57 -1.84 6.48
C GLY A 29 3.70 -0.62 6.76
N GLY A 30 3.59 0.30 5.81
CA GLY A 30 2.74 1.49 5.91
C GLY A 30 1.32 1.29 5.41
N VAL A 31 0.90 0.07 5.07
CA VAL A 31 -0.43 -0.19 4.51
C VAL A 31 -1.59 0.31 5.38
N PRO A 32 -1.51 0.35 6.73
CA PRO A 32 -2.60 0.93 7.52
C PRO A 32 -2.93 2.37 7.15
N LEU A 33 -1.95 3.16 6.77
CA LEU A 33 -2.19 4.52 6.29
C LEU A 33 -3.02 4.51 5.00
N THR A 34 -2.74 3.59 4.11
CA THR A 34 -3.48 3.47 2.84
C THR A 34 -4.94 3.11 3.08
N PHE A 35 -5.22 2.19 4.01
CA PHE A 35 -6.60 1.86 4.38
C PHE A 35 -7.34 3.07 4.96
N GLU A 36 -6.70 3.80 5.87
CA GLU A 36 -7.30 4.99 6.47
C GLU A 36 -7.52 6.10 5.43
N ALA A 37 -6.67 6.17 4.41
CA ALA A 37 -6.80 7.13 3.33
C ALA A 37 -7.91 6.79 2.32
N GLY A 38 -8.59 5.67 2.50
CA GLY A 38 -9.76 5.31 1.72
C GLY A 38 -9.59 4.19 0.71
N VAL A 39 -8.43 3.53 0.68
CA VAL A 39 -8.19 2.43 -0.25
C VAL A 39 -8.33 1.09 0.47
N ASP A 40 -9.33 0.31 0.12
CA ASP A 40 -9.60 -0.98 0.74
C ASP A 40 -9.06 -2.13 -0.13
N TYR A 41 -7.84 -2.55 0.17
CA TYR A 41 -7.20 -3.65 -0.53
C TYR A 41 -7.88 -5.00 -0.26
N GLY A 42 -8.47 -5.17 0.92
CA GLY A 42 -9.19 -6.40 1.25
C GLY A 42 -10.35 -6.63 0.28
N LYS A 43 -11.12 -5.58 0.01
CA LYS A 43 -12.21 -5.65 -0.95
C LYS A 43 -11.71 -5.92 -2.37
N ILE A 44 -10.64 -5.23 -2.78
CA ILE A 44 -10.06 -5.39 -4.10
C ILE A 44 -9.59 -6.83 -4.32
N LEU A 45 -8.87 -7.40 -3.35
CA LEU A 45 -8.38 -8.78 -3.44
C LEU A 45 -9.53 -9.77 -3.46
N ASN A 46 -10.57 -9.55 -2.66
CA ASN A 46 -11.75 -10.41 -2.66
C ASN A 46 -12.45 -10.39 -4.02
N ASP A 47 -12.60 -9.22 -4.61
CA ASP A 47 -13.21 -9.08 -5.94
C ASP A 47 -12.38 -9.80 -7.02
N MET A 48 -11.05 -9.73 -6.92
CA MET A 48 -10.17 -10.45 -7.83
C MET A 48 -10.34 -11.97 -7.72
N ILE A 49 -10.44 -12.49 -6.51
CA ILE A 49 -10.64 -13.93 -6.26
C ILE A 49 -11.97 -14.39 -6.82
N LEU A 50 -13.00 -13.56 -6.74
CA LEU A 50 -14.33 -13.86 -7.27
C LEU A 50 -14.43 -13.66 -8.80
N GLY A 51 -13.36 -13.26 -9.45
CA GLY A 51 -13.33 -13.04 -10.89
C GLY A 51 -14.02 -11.76 -11.34
N LYS A 52 -14.29 -10.84 -10.43
CA LYS A 52 -14.90 -9.56 -10.78
C LYS A 52 -13.89 -8.66 -11.47
N LYS A 53 -14.43 -7.83 -12.38
CA LYS A 53 -13.59 -6.85 -13.05
C LYS A 53 -13.21 -5.73 -12.09
N ILE A 54 -11.89 -5.48 -11.97
CA ILE A 54 -11.36 -4.42 -11.11
C ILE A 54 -11.12 -3.18 -11.96
N GLN A 55 -11.63 -2.05 -11.49
CA GLN A 55 -11.37 -0.75 -12.11
C GLN A 55 -10.13 -0.13 -11.48
N PRO A 56 -9.24 0.49 -12.27
CA PRO A 56 -8.11 1.22 -11.72
C PRO A 56 -8.57 2.36 -10.82
N VAL A 57 -7.91 2.51 -9.67
CA VAL A 57 -8.10 3.62 -8.74
C VAL A 57 -6.74 4.29 -8.56
N ILE A 58 -6.59 5.47 -9.14
CA ILE A 58 -5.31 6.19 -9.14
C ILE A 58 -5.54 7.58 -8.56
N GLY A 59 -4.85 7.88 -7.46
CA GLY A 59 -4.96 9.19 -6.82
C GLY A 59 -6.26 9.43 -6.05
N GLU A 60 -7.12 8.44 -5.93
CA GLU A 60 -8.38 8.55 -5.20
C GLU A 60 -8.20 8.16 -3.73
N PHE A 61 -7.44 8.97 -3.00
CA PHE A 61 -7.19 8.74 -1.58
C PHE A 61 -7.02 10.08 -0.87
N GLU A 62 -7.23 10.06 0.43
CA GLU A 62 -7.00 11.22 1.27
C GLU A 62 -5.54 11.34 1.66
N GLU A 63 -5.03 12.57 1.74
CA GLU A 63 -3.68 12.82 2.26
C GLU A 63 -3.72 12.83 3.77
N LEU A 64 -3.03 11.86 4.39
CA LEU A 64 -3.01 11.69 5.84
C LEU A 64 -1.58 11.55 6.34
N ILE A 65 -1.39 11.89 7.60
CA ILE A 65 -0.13 11.67 8.30
C ILE A 65 -0.33 10.53 9.28
N MET A 66 0.55 9.52 9.22
CA MET A 66 0.54 8.41 10.15
C MET A 66 1.75 8.49 11.07
N LEU A 67 1.50 8.53 12.36
CA LEU A 67 2.54 8.39 13.37
C LEU A 67 2.50 6.96 13.91
N ARG A 68 3.65 6.29 13.85
CA ARG A 68 3.76 4.89 14.26
C ARG A 68 4.53 4.79 15.56
N PHE A 69 4.20 3.80 16.34
CA PHE A 69 4.92 3.47 17.55
C PHE A 69 5.00 1.96 17.71
N ASP A 70 6.05 1.50 18.38
CA ASP A 70 6.19 0.09 18.72
C ASP A 70 5.49 -0.18 20.04
N ASP A 71 4.88 -1.33 20.14
CA ASP A 71 4.25 -1.79 21.36
C ASP A 71 4.72 -3.20 21.65
N ALA A 72 4.51 -3.65 22.86
CA ALA A 72 4.96 -4.96 23.30
C ALA A 72 3.89 -5.67 24.12
N VAL A 73 3.82 -6.97 23.94
CA VAL A 73 2.98 -7.85 24.75
C VAL A 73 3.89 -8.77 25.54
N PHE A 74 3.70 -8.78 26.84
CA PHE A 74 4.52 -9.60 27.75
C PHE A 74 3.77 -10.87 28.08
N VAL A 75 4.43 -12.00 27.88
CA VAL A 75 3.87 -13.33 28.15
C VAL A 75 4.71 -14.00 29.23
N LYS A 76 4.04 -14.51 30.25
CA LYS A 76 4.70 -15.27 31.33
C LYS A 76 4.70 -16.76 31.05
#